data_6eae7846291eaf7b9e109693b0f2d696
#
_entry.id   6eae7846291eaf7b9e109693b0f2d696
#
_cell.length_a   1.000
_cell.length_b   1.000
_cell.length_c   1.000
_cell.angle_alpha   90.00
_cell.angle_beta   90.00
_cell.angle_gamma   90.00
#
_symmetry.space_group_name_H-M   'P 1'
#
loop_
_entity.id
_entity.type
_entity.pdbx_description
1 polymer ?
#
loop_
_entity_poly.entity_id
_entity_poly.type
_entity_poly.pdbx_seq_one_letter_code
_entity_poly.pdbx_strand_id
1 'polypeptide(L)'
;MDQLMSDFSPPRVSTSFERKVGASLCKASELTMSDKLPKFRLVSAPTGGSKTTSSIALLAMLANEDKGFTGAYICKTIEECEYVYRQLKRLVDPSVLAVYSYLHSHDATLVMLLEKKKEHGLEIHDHFDAKDLFSSRLIITTHSRWKKEYDDEVDLGVRKYKVTQRNLII
;
A
#
# COMPACT_ATOMS: atom_id res chain seq x y z
N MET A 1 -17.15 -2.92 5.29
CA MET A 1 -16.07 -3.92 5.12
C MET A 1 -16.53 -5.16 4.33
N ASP A 2 -17.66 -5.78 4.67
CA ASP A 2 -18.13 -7.00 3.96
C ASP A 2 -18.35 -6.77 2.46
N GLN A 3 -18.89 -5.63 2.06
CA GLN A 3 -19.06 -5.27 0.64
C GLN A 3 -17.71 -5.16 -0.08
N LEU A 4 -16.71 -4.53 0.55
CA LEU A 4 -15.36 -4.45 -0.03
C LEU A 4 -14.69 -5.83 -0.10
N MET A 5 -14.97 -6.74 0.84
CA MET A 5 -14.39 -8.09 0.81
C MET A 5 -14.96 -8.94 -0.33
N SER A 6 -16.19 -8.68 -0.80
CA SER A 6 -16.74 -9.35 -1.98
C SER A 6 -16.00 -9.02 -3.27
N ASP A 7 -15.37 -7.84 -3.32
CA ASP A 7 -14.65 -7.34 -4.50
C ASP A 7 -13.20 -7.84 -4.58
N PHE A 8 -12.73 -8.55 -3.54
CA PHE A 8 -11.42 -9.21 -3.59
C PHE A 8 -11.42 -10.41 -4.54
N SER A 9 -10.26 -10.80 -4.98
CA SER A 9 -10.08 -11.98 -5.82
C SER A 9 -9.22 -13.04 -5.10
N PRO A 10 -9.82 -14.20 -4.78
CA PRO A 10 -11.23 -14.57 -4.98
C PRO A 10 -12.18 -13.83 -4.03
N PRO A 11 -13.44 -13.58 -4.42
CA PRO A 11 -14.46 -13.02 -3.54
C PRO A 11 -14.68 -13.92 -2.33
N ARG A 12 -14.85 -13.32 -1.15
CA ARG A 12 -15.09 -14.07 0.08
C ARG A 12 -15.90 -13.28 1.11
N VAL A 13 -16.53 -13.99 2.02
CA VAL A 13 -17.20 -13.39 3.18
C VAL A 13 -16.21 -13.32 4.34
N SER A 14 -16.18 -12.19 5.04
CA SER A 14 -15.31 -12.03 6.20
C SER A 14 -15.75 -12.88 7.38
N THR A 15 -14.81 -13.50 8.08
CA THR A 15 -15.05 -14.18 9.34
C THR A 15 -15.28 -13.19 10.48
N SER A 16 -15.84 -13.66 11.61
CA SER A 16 -15.98 -12.82 12.81
C SER A 16 -14.63 -12.31 13.33
N PHE A 17 -13.58 -13.11 13.18
CA PHE A 17 -12.23 -12.72 13.56
C PHE A 17 -11.67 -11.61 12.65
N GLU A 18 -11.83 -11.75 11.34
CA GLU A 18 -11.41 -10.72 10.36
C GLU A 18 -12.12 -9.40 10.59
N ARG A 19 -13.42 -9.42 10.92
CA ARG A 19 -14.16 -8.22 11.30
C ARG A 19 -13.57 -7.53 12.54
N LYS A 20 -13.14 -8.31 13.55
CA LYS A 20 -12.45 -7.76 14.74
C LYS A 20 -11.11 -7.12 14.39
N VAL A 21 -10.32 -7.76 13.54
CA VAL A 21 -9.04 -7.19 13.03
C VAL A 21 -9.31 -5.91 12.27
N GLY A 22 -10.27 -5.91 11.35
CA GLY A 22 -10.68 -4.73 10.60
C GLY A 22 -11.13 -3.57 11.49
N ALA A 23 -11.98 -3.85 12.48
CA ALA A 23 -12.44 -2.83 13.44
C ALA A 23 -11.26 -2.25 14.25
N SER A 24 -10.30 -3.09 14.64
CA SER A 24 -9.10 -2.62 15.36
C SER A 24 -8.22 -1.73 14.47
N LEU A 25 -8.08 -2.06 13.17
CA LEU A 25 -7.36 -1.23 12.20
C LEU A 25 -8.07 0.10 11.98
N CYS A 26 -9.39 0.11 11.79
CA CYS A 26 -10.17 1.35 11.65
C CYS A 26 -9.97 2.27 12.87
N LYS A 27 -10.14 1.73 14.07
CA LYS A 27 -9.92 2.50 15.30
C LYS A 27 -8.49 3.02 15.42
N ALA A 28 -7.49 2.22 15.07
CA ALA A 28 -6.09 2.65 15.07
C ALA A 28 -5.83 3.76 14.06
N SER A 29 -6.42 3.68 12.85
CA SER A 29 -6.28 4.70 11.81
C SER A 29 -6.96 6.02 12.20
N GLU A 30 -8.18 5.99 12.71
CA GLU A 30 -8.90 7.17 13.20
C GLU A 30 -8.08 7.90 14.27
N LEU A 31 -7.56 7.17 15.25
CA LEU A 31 -6.72 7.72 16.29
C LEU A 31 -5.40 8.29 15.73
N THR A 32 -4.80 7.65 14.74
CA THR A 32 -3.57 8.11 14.11
C THR A 32 -3.80 9.40 13.33
N MET A 33 -4.87 9.47 12.55
CA MET A 33 -5.21 10.67 11.77
C MET A 33 -5.68 11.85 12.63
N SER A 34 -6.25 11.58 13.81
CA SER A 34 -6.66 12.64 14.76
C SER A 34 -5.53 13.18 15.62
N ASP A 35 -4.40 12.48 15.71
CA ASP A 35 -3.27 12.92 16.53
C ASP A 35 -2.53 14.09 15.86
N LYS A 36 -2.18 15.10 16.67
CA LYS A 36 -1.37 16.25 16.22
C LYS A 36 0.10 15.90 15.96
N LEU A 37 0.57 14.80 16.56
CA LEU A 37 1.95 14.31 16.41
C LEU A 37 1.92 12.89 15.86
N PRO A 38 2.88 12.52 15.00
CA PRO A 38 3.01 11.16 14.49
C PRO A 38 3.11 10.16 15.64
N LYS A 39 2.28 9.12 15.61
CA LYS A 39 2.33 8.02 16.57
C LYS A 39 2.24 6.68 15.87
N PHE A 40 3.04 5.74 16.35
CA PHE A 40 2.93 4.35 15.94
C PHE A 40 1.83 3.65 16.75
N ARG A 41 0.98 2.90 16.04
CA ARG A 41 -0.05 2.07 16.66
C ARG A 41 0.12 0.62 16.21
N LEU A 42 0.16 -0.27 17.17
CA LEU A 42 0.32 -1.70 16.91
C LEU A 42 -1.03 -2.40 16.96
N VAL A 43 -1.41 -3.00 15.84
CA VAL A 43 -2.54 -3.92 15.77
C VAL A 43 -2.01 -5.35 15.71
N SER A 44 -2.12 -6.06 16.83
CA SER A 44 -1.67 -7.45 16.92
C SER A 44 -2.75 -8.40 16.43
N ALA A 45 -2.39 -9.29 15.51
CA ALA A 45 -3.22 -10.37 15.06
C ALA A 45 -2.34 -11.56 14.64
N PRO A 46 -2.76 -12.82 14.85
CA PRO A 46 -1.99 -14.00 14.48
C PRO A 46 -1.75 -14.09 12.98
N THR A 47 -0.79 -14.92 12.59
CA THR A 47 -0.55 -15.26 11.18
C THR A 47 -1.83 -15.87 10.58
N GLY A 48 -2.15 -15.51 9.34
CA GLY A 48 -3.42 -15.91 8.71
C GLY A 48 -4.64 -15.08 9.16
N GLY A 49 -4.48 -14.12 10.09
CA GLY A 49 -5.55 -13.24 10.59
C GLY A 49 -6.01 -12.15 9.64
N SER A 50 -5.77 -12.30 8.33
CA SER A 50 -6.22 -11.38 7.27
C SER A 50 -5.80 -9.91 7.46
N LYS A 51 -4.66 -9.67 8.12
CA LYS A 51 -4.13 -8.31 8.31
C LYS A 51 -3.99 -7.56 6.98
N THR A 52 -3.31 -8.17 6.01
CA THR A 52 -3.09 -7.60 4.68
C THR A 52 -4.43 -7.26 4.01
N THR A 53 -5.37 -8.21 3.97
CA THR A 53 -6.69 -7.99 3.36
C THR A 53 -7.47 -6.88 4.05
N SER A 54 -7.48 -6.85 5.38
CA SER A 54 -8.16 -5.81 6.17
C SER A 54 -7.50 -4.44 5.98
N SER A 55 -6.18 -4.38 5.88
CA SER A 55 -5.44 -3.14 5.63
C SER A 55 -5.70 -2.58 4.22
N ILE A 56 -5.76 -3.46 3.21
CA ILE A 56 -6.12 -3.09 1.83
C ILE A 56 -7.55 -2.52 1.81
N ALA A 57 -8.51 -3.21 2.43
CA ALA A 57 -9.89 -2.76 2.52
C ALA A 57 -10.00 -1.39 3.23
N LEU A 58 -9.25 -1.19 4.31
CA LEU A 58 -9.20 0.09 5.03
C LEU A 58 -8.68 1.22 4.13
N LEU A 59 -7.55 1.03 3.45
CA LEU A 59 -7.01 2.03 2.53
C LEU A 59 -7.97 2.36 1.40
N ALA A 60 -8.61 1.34 0.82
CA ALA A 60 -9.60 1.54 -0.24
C ALA A 60 -10.81 2.33 0.25
N MET A 61 -11.34 2.01 1.43
CA MET A 61 -12.46 2.73 2.06
C MET A 61 -12.11 4.20 2.26
N LEU A 62 -10.98 4.49 2.91
CA LEU A 62 -10.56 5.86 3.19
C LEU A 62 -10.30 6.67 1.90
N ALA A 63 -9.70 6.05 0.88
CA ALA A 63 -9.45 6.72 -0.39
C ALA A 63 -10.73 7.03 -1.19
N ASN A 64 -11.77 6.19 -1.05
CA ASN A 64 -13.06 6.39 -1.71
C ASN A 64 -13.93 7.42 -0.98
N GLU A 65 -13.87 7.44 0.36
CA GLU A 65 -14.66 8.35 1.20
C GLU A 65 -14.08 9.77 1.22
N ASP A 66 -12.75 9.91 1.28
CA ASP A 66 -12.08 11.20 1.34
C ASP A 66 -11.11 11.38 0.16
N LYS A 67 -11.43 12.29 -0.75
CA LYS A 67 -10.58 12.63 -1.90
C LYS A 67 -9.27 13.32 -1.50
N GLY A 68 -9.19 13.88 -0.30
CA GLY A 68 -7.98 14.47 0.26
C GLY A 68 -7.08 13.45 0.97
N PHE A 69 -7.59 12.25 1.24
CA PHE A 69 -6.82 11.21 1.92
C PHE A 69 -5.61 10.76 1.10
N THR A 70 -4.48 10.64 1.78
CA THR A 70 -3.25 10.07 1.22
C THR A 70 -2.74 8.94 2.11
N GLY A 71 -2.40 7.81 1.51
CA GLY A 71 -1.95 6.63 2.24
C GLY A 71 -0.69 6.01 1.64
N ALA A 72 0.04 5.25 2.45
CA ALA A 72 1.12 4.40 1.99
C ALA A 72 0.98 2.98 2.56
N TYR A 73 1.26 1.99 1.73
CA TYR A 73 1.37 0.60 2.14
C TYR A 73 2.81 0.13 1.95
N ILE A 74 3.45 -0.30 3.04
CA ILE A 74 4.85 -0.71 3.02
C ILE A 74 4.93 -2.23 3.07
N CYS A 75 5.42 -2.81 1.97
CA CYS A 75 5.54 -4.25 1.77
C CYS A 75 6.95 -4.74 2.12
N LYS A 76 7.05 -6.00 2.48
CA LYS A 76 8.34 -6.67 2.67
C LYS A 76 9.02 -6.99 1.33
N THR A 77 8.25 -7.41 0.34
CA THR A 77 8.75 -7.87 -0.97
C THR A 77 8.04 -7.17 -2.12
N ILE A 78 8.60 -7.28 -3.32
CA ILE A 78 7.99 -6.73 -4.55
C ILE A 78 6.75 -7.55 -4.95
N GLU A 79 6.77 -8.85 -4.71
CA GLU A 79 5.63 -9.74 -4.93
C GLU A 79 4.43 -9.32 -4.09
N GLU A 80 4.68 -8.93 -2.84
CA GLU A 80 3.63 -8.37 -1.98
C GLU A 80 3.14 -7.01 -2.50
N CYS A 81 4.05 -6.14 -2.99
CA CYS A 81 3.65 -4.88 -3.62
C CYS A 81 2.70 -5.11 -4.79
N GLU A 82 3.03 -6.05 -5.69
CA GLU A 82 2.22 -6.38 -6.84
C GLU A 82 0.86 -6.98 -6.42
N TYR A 83 0.85 -7.85 -5.42
CA TYR A 83 -0.39 -8.39 -4.87
C TYR A 83 -1.29 -7.28 -4.31
N VAL A 84 -0.76 -6.42 -3.44
CA VAL A 84 -1.50 -5.30 -2.84
C VAL A 84 -2.01 -4.34 -3.91
N TYR A 85 -1.17 -4.02 -4.90
CA TYR A 85 -1.54 -3.17 -6.03
C TYR A 85 -2.72 -3.74 -6.82
N ARG A 86 -2.67 -5.03 -7.19
CA ARG A 86 -3.75 -5.69 -7.93
C ARG A 86 -5.07 -5.70 -7.16
N GLN A 87 -5.01 -5.89 -5.85
CA GLN A 87 -6.22 -5.83 -5.02
C GLN A 87 -6.77 -4.40 -4.95
N LEU A 88 -5.93 -3.40 -4.67
CA LEU A 88 -6.35 -1.99 -4.61
C LEU A 88 -6.88 -1.48 -5.95
N LYS A 89 -6.27 -1.86 -7.07
CA LYS A 89 -6.70 -1.47 -8.42
C LYS A 89 -8.15 -1.87 -8.76
N ARG A 90 -8.71 -2.85 -8.04
CA ARG A 90 -10.12 -3.27 -8.18
C ARG A 90 -11.07 -2.49 -7.27
N LEU A 91 -10.54 -1.87 -6.22
CA LEU A 91 -11.33 -1.27 -5.15
C LEU A 91 -11.36 0.25 -5.23
N VAL A 92 -10.39 0.87 -5.90
CA VAL A 92 -10.28 2.33 -6.06
C VAL A 92 -9.98 2.69 -7.51
N ASP A 93 -10.13 3.97 -7.85
CA ASP A 93 -9.73 4.49 -9.16
C ASP A 93 -8.21 4.25 -9.38
N PRO A 94 -7.80 3.55 -10.45
CA PRO A 94 -6.39 3.29 -10.71
C PRO A 94 -5.51 4.55 -10.80
N SER A 95 -6.08 5.69 -11.20
CA SER A 95 -5.33 6.96 -11.32
C SER A 95 -4.80 7.50 -9.99
N VAL A 96 -5.32 7.01 -8.86
CA VAL A 96 -4.86 7.42 -7.53
C VAL A 96 -3.79 6.49 -6.95
N LEU A 97 -3.41 5.42 -7.67
CA LEU A 97 -2.47 4.39 -7.23
C LEU A 97 -1.13 4.53 -7.94
N ALA A 98 -0.04 4.29 -7.20
CA ALA A 98 1.26 4.03 -7.79
C ALA A 98 2.06 3.02 -6.96
N VAL A 99 2.99 2.33 -7.61
CA VAL A 99 3.94 1.42 -6.95
C VAL A 99 5.35 2.00 -7.07
N TYR A 100 5.96 2.25 -5.93
CA TYR A 100 7.32 2.75 -5.83
C TYR A 100 8.30 1.60 -5.59
N SER A 101 8.73 0.96 -6.66
CA SER A 101 9.78 -0.06 -6.66
C SER A 101 10.59 -0.01 -7.95
N TYR A 102 11.77 -0.63 -7.97
CA TYR A 102 12.61 -0.61 -9.17
C TYR A 102 12.02 -1.40 -10.34
N LEU A 103 11.23 -2.45 -10.08
CA LEU A 103 10.58 -3.23 -11.13
C LEU A 103 9.32 -2.56 -11.69
N HIS A 104 8.69 -1.66 -10.92
CA HIS A 104 7.53 -0.89 -11.37
C HIS A 104 7.92 0.47 -11.95
N SER A 105 9.22 0.76 -12.06
CA SER A 105 9.73 1.95 -12.75
C SER A 105 9.74 1.73 -14.26
N HIS A 106 9.49 2.77 -15.04
CA HIS A 106 9.73 2.77 -16.48
C HIS A 106 11.20 2.46 -16.86
N ASP A 107 12.13 2.63 -15.91
CA ASP A 107 13.54 2.26 -16.10
C ASP A 107 13.82 0.76 -15.94
N ALA A 108 12.81 -0.04 -15.58
CA ALA A 108 12.97 -1.49 -15.47
C ALA A 108 13.26 -2.10 -16.83
N THR A 109 14.38 -2.80 -16.94
CA THR A 109 14.78 -3.44 -18.19
C THR A 109 13.98 -4.72 -18.44
N LEU A 110 13.77 -5.06 -19.71
CA LEU A 110 13.12 -6.31 -20.09
C LEU A 110 13.83 -7.55 -19.49
N VAL A 111 15.16 -7.50 -19.42
CA VAL A 111 15.96 -8.58 -18.82
C VAL A 111 15.60 -8.78 -17.36
N MET A 112 15.55 -7.69 -16.56
CA MET A 112 15.17 -7.76 -15.14
C MET A 112 13.76 -8.30 -14.94
N LEU A 113 12.81 -7.91 -15.79
CA LEU A 113 11.43 -8.39 -15.73
C LEU A 113 11.33 -9.88 -16.07
N LEU A 114 12.05 -10.34 -17.09
CA LEU A 114 12.08 -11.76 -17.49
C LEU A 114 12.75 -12.63 -16.44
N GLU A 115 13.84 -12.17 -15.82
CA GLU A 115 14.50 -12.88 -14.73
C GLU A 115 13.54 -13.06 -13.55
N LYS A 116 12.85 -12.01 -13.12
CA LYS A 116 11.90 -12.07 -12.01
C LYS A 116 10.66 -12.92 -12.32
N LYS A 117 10.20 -12.92 -13.57
CA LYS A 117 9.16 -13.86 -14.02
C LYS A 117 9.62 -15.31 -13.90
N LYS A 118 10.86 -15.61 -14.33
CA LYS A 118 11.46 -16.95 -14.26
C LYS A 118 11.67 -17.42 -12.82
N GLU A 119 12.19 -16.55 -11.96
CA GLU A 119 12.53 -16.89 -10.56
C GLU A 119 11.29 -17.03 -9.66
N HIS A 120 10.30 -16.17 -9.81
CA HIS A 120 9.19 -16.01 -8.87
C HIS A 120 7.81 -16.10 -9.51
N GLY A 121 7.71 -16.30 -10.83
CA GLY A 121 6.44 -16.23 -11.56
C GLY A 121 5.81 -14.82 -11.56
N LEU A 122 6.58 -13.80 -11.21
CA LEU A 122 6.09 -12.43 -11.07
C LEU A 122 5.99 -11.75 -12.43
N GLU A 123 4.78 -11.33 -12.80
CA GLU A 123 4.51 -10.49 -13.97
C GLU A 123 4.09 -9.10 -13.53
N ILE A 124 4.84 -8.09 -14.00
CA ILE A 124 4.54 -6.68 -13.77
C ILE A 124 4.10 -6.08 -15.10
N HIS A 125 2.90 -5.52 -15.11
CA HIS A 125 2.29 -4.95 -16.32
C HIS A 125 2.23 -3.43 -16.27
N ASP A 126 2.12 -2.86 -15.06
CA ASP A 126 2.00 -1.42 -14.87
C ASP A 126 3.32 -0.84 -14.38
N HIS A 127 3.75 0.25 -15.02
CA HIS A 127 4.97 0.96 -14.69
C HIS A 127 4.65 2.42 -14.38
N PHE A 128 5.41 3.01 -13.49
CA PHE A 128 5.17 4.34 -12.94
C PHE A 128 6.42 5.21 -13.09
N ASP A 129 6.23 6.45 -13.47
CA ASP A 129 7.28 7.45 -13.48
C ASP A 129 7.23 8.35 -12.22
N ALA A 130 8.16 9.31 -12.15
CA ALA A 130 8.22 10.25 -11.03
C ALA A 130 6.93 11.10 -10.91
N LYS A 131 6.28 11.42 -12.03
CA LYS A 131 5.05 12.21 -12.05
C LYS A 131 3.88 11.42 -11.46
N ASP A 132 3.77 10.14 -11.84
CA ASP A 132 2.75 9.25 -11.30
C ASP A 132 2.89 9.11 -9.79
N LEU A 133 4.12 8.86 -9.30
CA LEU A 133 4.40 8.76 -7.87
C LEU A 133 4.09 10.07 -7.12
N PHE A 134 4.35 11.22 -7.74
CA PHE A 134 4.06 12.52 -7.14
C PHE A 134 2.57 12.83 -7.02
N SER A 135 1.79 12.45 -8.05
CA SER A 135 0.36 12.74 -8.14
C SER A 135 -0.51 11.71 -7.40
N SER A 136 0.00 10.50 -7.17
CA SER A 136 -0.79 9.43 -6.57
C SER A 136 -1.13 9.68 -5.11
N ARG A 137 -2.37 9.41 -4.74
CA ARG A 137 -2.84 9.51 -3.36
C ARG A 137 -2.49 8.27 -2.53
N LEU A 138 -2.40 7.11 -3.17
CA LEU A 138 -1.99 5.86 -2.54
C LEU A 138 -0.69 5.38 -3.17
N ILE A 139 0.34 5.19 -2.36
CA ILE A 139 1.62 4.64 -2.78
C ILE A 139 1.86 3.29 -2.11
N ILE A 140 2.21 2.31 -2.92
CA ILE A 140 2.65 1.00 -2.44
C ILE A 140 4.16 0.93 -2.64
N THR A 141 4.90 0.56 -1.61
CA THR A 141 6.37 0.55 -1.68
C THR A 141 6.97 -0.57 -0.85
N THR A 142 8.26 -0.84 -1.03
CA THR A 142 9.00 -1.76 -0.18
C THR A 142 9.67 -1.04 0.99
N HIS A 143 9.96 -1.78 2.07
CA HIS A 143 10.72 -1.25 3.21
C HIS A 143 12.06 -0.62 2.78
N SER A 144 12.76 -1.23 1.83
CA SER A 144 14.05 -0.71 1.36
C SER A 144 13.93 0.62 0.64
N ARG A 145 12.86 0.82 -0.17
CA ARG A 145 12.60 2.09 -0.85
C ARG A 145 12.10 3.16 0.09
N TRP A 146 11.21 2.80 1.01
CA TRP A 146 10.74 3.70 2.04
C TRP A 146 11.89 4.17 2.94
N LYS A 147 12.75 3.23 3.39
CA LYS A 147 13.93 3.57 4.19
C LYS A 147 14.87 4.51 3.44
N LYS A 148 15.14 4.24 2.16
CA LYS A 148 15.98 5.13 1.34
C LYS A 148 15.41 6.53 1.24
N GLU A 149 14.10 6.69 1.03
CA GLU A 149 13.47 8.01 0.98
C GLU A 149 13.54 8.73 2.34
N TYR A 150 13.41 8.00 3.44
CA TYR A 150 13.57 8.54 4.79
C TYR A 150 15.03 9.00 5.03
N ASP A 151 16.00 8.17 4.67
CA ASP A 151 17.42 8.51 4.80
C ASP A 151 17.76 9.75 3.91
N ASP A 152 17.30 9.79 2.66
CA ASP A 152 17.47 10.94 1.77
C ASP A 152 16.83 12.23 2.36
N GLU A 153 15.68 12.13 3.02
CA GLU A 153 15.03 13.26 3.71
C GLU A 153 15.88 13.77 4.88
N VAL A 154 16.43 12.87 5.70
CA VAL A 154 17.25 13.22 6.85
C VAL A 154 18.60 13.82 6.42
N ASP A 155 19.27 13.19 5.44
CA ASP A 155 20.63 13.56 5.06
C ASP A 155 20.67 14.74 4.07
N LEU A 156 19.70 14.84 3.18
CA LEU A 156 19.70 15.80 2.06
C LEU A 156 18.55 16.80 2.11
N GLY A 157 17.62 16.65 3.02
CA GLY A 157 16.40 17.47 3.09
C GLY A 157 15.45 17.25 1.89
N VAL A 158 15.65 16.19 1.12
CA VAL A 158 14.90 15.93 -0.12
C VAL A 158 13.75 14.95 0.14
N ARG A 159 12.52 15.42 -0.06
CA ARG A 159 11.29 14.60 0.05
C ARG A 159 10.78 14.27 -1.34
N LYS A 160 11.28 13.19 -1.94
CA LYS A 160 10.95 12.88 -3.35
C LYS A 160 9.45 12.61 -3.55
N TYR A 161 8.88 11.62 -2.89
CA TYR A 161 7.51 11.18 -3.18
C TYR A 161 6.56 11.33 -1.99
N LYS A 162 7.03 11.99 -0.93
CA LYS A 162 6.25 12.29 0.27
C LYS A 162 5.61 11.05 0.93
N VAL A 163 6.23 9.87 0.78
CA VAL A 163 5.73 8.63 1.40
C VAL A 163 5.68 8.78 2.91
N THR A 164 6.67 9.46 3.50
CA THR A 164 6.75 9.74 4.93
C THR A 164 5.73 10.77 5.43
N GLN A 165 5.07 11.50 4.52
CA GLN A 165 4.10 12.57 4.84
C GLN A 165 2.64 12.15 4.60
N ARG A 166 2.38 10.87 4.37
CA ARG A 166 1.02 10.39 4.14
C ARG A 166 0.19 10.42 5.44
N ASN A 167 -1.12 10.63 5.30
CA ASN A 167 -2.04 10.63 6.44
C ASN A 167 -2.02 9.32 7.21
N LEU A 168 -1.81 8.21 6.50
CA LEU A 168 -1.72 6.87 7.06
C LEU A 168 -0.64 6.07 6.36
N ILE A 169 0.23 5.42 7.14
CA ILE A 169 1.25 4.47 6.67
C ILE A 169 0.97 3.12 7.34
N ILE A 170 0.85 2.06 6.54
CA ILE A 170 0.61 0.68 6.99
C ILE A 170 1.78 -0.21 6.58
#